data_a61b3a69e26deae7045525df653f1332
#
_entry.id   a61b3a69e26deae7045525df653f1332
#
_cell.length_a   1.000
_cell.length_b   1.000
_cell.length_c   1.000
_cell.angle_alpha   90.00
_cell.angle_beta   90.00
_cell.angle_gamma   90.00
#
_symmetry.space_group_name_H-M   'P 1'
#
loop_
_entity.id
_entity.type
_entity.pdbx_description
1 polymer ?
#
loop_
_entity_poly.entity_id
_entity_poly.type
_entity_poly.pdbx_seq_one_letter_code
_entity_poly.pdbx_strand_id
1 'polypeptide(L)'
;DITLVNGEQVDQVKDDPEFVTIGAGYLWYVAPNVDAVPALANLNIRYALTMAINREAIATDVLKDGSAPTYTAVPMDFAAGPDGSDFAENQTRYADVCSYDTAKAVEYWQAGLKELGITELTLDMKVDADDAPQKVAQVLKEQWETTLPGLTVTLTVEPKKQRVQDLQDGNFEL
;
A
#
# COMPACT_ATOMS: atom_id res chain seq x y z
N ASP A 1 6.61 -15.62 -29.63
CA ASP A 1 7.10 -15.72 -28.23
C ASP A 1 6.49 -14.58 -27.43
N ILE A 2 6.22 -14.80 -26.13
CA ILE A 2 5.70 -13.79 -25.23
C ILE A 2 6.79 -13.50 -24.19
N THR A 3 7.02 -12.23 -23.90
CA THR A 3 7.91 -11.80 -22.81
C THR A 3 7.21 -10.83 -21.90
N LEU A 4 7.56 -10.85 -20.61
CA LEU A 4 7.07 -9.87 -19.64
C LEU A 4 8.00 -8.65 -19.63
N VAL A 5 7.40 -7.48 -19.53
CA VAL A 5 8.07 -6.19 -19.48
C VAL A 5 7.87 -5.60 -18.10
N ASN A 6 8.92 -5.10 -17.48
CA ASN A 6 8.82 -4.37 -16.20
C ASN A 6 8.51 -2.88 -16.43
N GLY A 7 8.12 -2.16 -15.39
CA GLY A 7 7.72 -0.75 -15.49
C GLY A 7 8.77 0.18 -16.10
N GLU A 8 10.08 -0.11 -15.93
CA GLU A 8 11.17 0.69 -16.51
C GLU A 8 11.29 0.50 -18.04
N GLN A 9 10.81 -0.63 -18.54
CA GLN A 9 10.86 -0.97 -19.97
C GLN A 9 9.59 -0.54 -20.71
N VAL A 10 8.47 -0.28 -19.98
CA VAL A 10 7.18 0.07 -20.59
C VAL A 10 7.30 1.27 -21.53
N ASP A 11 8.00 2.33 -21.12
CA ASP A 11 8.17 3.53 -21.95
C ASP A 11 8.87 3.26 -23.29
N GLN A 12 9.63 2.16 -23.39
CA GLN A 12 10.35 1.79 -24.62
C GLN A 12 9.47 1.00 -25.60
N VAL A 13 8.40 0.37 -25.10
CA VAL A 13 7.58 -0.57 -25.88
C VAL A 13 6.09 -0.24 -25.90
N LYS A 14 5.62 0.75 -25.14
CA LYS A 14 4.19 1.10 -25.02
C LYS A 14 3.52 1.47 -26.36
N ASP A 15 4.29 1.96 -27.31
CA ASP A 15 3.81 2.35 -28.64
C ASP A 15 3.91 1.20 -29.66
N ASP A 16 4.44 0.03 -29.27
CA ASP A 16 4.50 -1.16 -30.10
C ASP A 16 3.10 -1.77 -30.22
N PRO A 17 2.60 -2.06 -31.43
CA PRO A 17 1.28 -2.66 -31.64
C PRO A 17 1.12 -4.08 -31.02
N GLU A 18 2.22 -4.75 -30.69
CA GLU A 18 2.22 -6.03 -29.99
C GLU A 18 2.24 -5.90 -28.45
N PHE A 19 2.43 -4.66 -27.92
CA PHE A 19 2.39 -4.41 -26.48
C PHE A 19 0.95 -4.52 -25.93
N VAL A 20 0.77 -5.36 -24.91
CA VAL A 20 -0.54 -5.59 -24.29
C VAL A 20 -0.40 -5.49 -22.76
N THR A 21 -1.30 -4.76 -22.14
CA THR A 21 -1.43 -4.70 -20.68
C THR A 21 -2.59 -5.62 -20.26
N ILE A 22 -2.35 -6.47 -19.28
CA ILE A 22 -3.35 -7.41 -18.74
C ILE A 22 -3.43 -7.23 -17.23
N GLY A 23 -4.64 -7.02 -16.69
CA GLY A 23 -4.88 -7.00 -15.26
C GLY A 23 -4.55 -8.34 -14.61
N ALA A 24 -3.68 -8.36 -13.62
CA ALA A 24 -3.25 -9.58 -12.94
C ALA A 24 -4.24 -10.08 -11.88
N GLY A 25 -5.23 -9.26 -11.51
CA GLY A 25 -6.30 -9.64 -10.56
C GLY A 25 -5.84 -9.78 -9.12
N TYR A 26 -4.74 -9.14 -8.71
CA TYR A 26 -4.28 -9.11 -7.33
C TYR A 26 -3.99 -7.69 -6.83
N LEU A 27 -3.94 -7.53 -5.52
CA LEU A 27 -3.67 -6.26 -4.85
C LEU A 27 -2.30 -6.26 -4.19
N TRP A 28 -1.67 -5.10 -4.22
CA TRP A 28 -0.61 -4.75 -3.29
C TRP A 28 -1.24 -4.07 -2.07
N TYR A 29 -0.87 -4.53 -0.88
CA TYR A 29 -1.39 -3.98 0.36
C TYR A 29 -0.35 -4.05 1.47
N VAL A 30 -0.50 -3.21 2.48
CA VAL A 30 0.22 -3.30 3.74
C VAL A 30 -0.70 -3.91 4.78
N ALA A 31 -0.23 -4.92 5.48
CA ALA A 31 -0.98 -5.63 6.51
C ALA A 31 -0.50 -5.21 7.91
N PRO A 32 -1.26 -4.38 8.65
CA PRO A 32 -0.90 -4.04 10.02
C PRO A 32 -1.15 -5.22 10.97
N ASN A 33 -0.12 -5.68 11.68
CA ASN A 33 -0.24 -6.71 12.70
C ASN A 33 -0.59 -6.10 14.05
N VAL A 34 -1.86 -6.10 14.39
CA VAL A 34 -2.38 -5.50 15.64
C VAL A 34 -2.03 -6.30 16.89
N ASP A 35 -1.70 -7.58 16.73
CA ASP A 35 -1.29 -8.45 17.84
C ASP A 35 0.19 -8.23 18.20
N ALA A 36 1.04 -8.02 17.19
CA ALA A 36 2.46 -7.70 17.41
C ALA A 36 2.65 -6.26 17.89
N VAL A 37 1.90 -5.31 17.33
CA VAL A 37 1.98 -3.88 17.67
C VAL A 37 0.61 -3.36 18.09
N PRO A 38 0.28 -3.35 19.40
CA PRO A 38 -1.03 -2.91 19.89
C PRO A 38 -1.44 -1.50 19.47
N ALA A 39 -0.47 -0.61 19.21
CA ALA A 39 -0.74 0.73 18.70
C ALA A 39 -1.47 0.70 17.34
N LEU A 40 -1.22 -0.32 16.51
CA LEU A 40 -1.92 -0.51 15.24
C LEU A 40 -3.39 -0.94 15.39
N ALA A 41 -3.83 -1.34 16.60
CA ALA A 41 -5.25 -1.56 16.87
C ALA A 41 -6.03 -0.24 16.98
N ASN A 42 -5.35 0.89 17.24
CA ASN A 42 -5.96 2.22 17.26
C ASN A 42 -6.41 2.63 15.84
N LEU A 43 -7.69 2.97 15.70
CA LEU A 43 -8.28 3.28 14.40
C LEU A 43 -7.73 4.58 13.81
N ASN A 44 -7.44 5.58 14.64
CA ASN A 44 -6.88 6.85 14.21
C ASN A 44 -5.47 6.66 13.64
N ILE A 45 -4.65 5.78 14.25
CA ILE A 45 -3.32 5.43 13.71
C ILE A 45 -3.45 4.80 12.33
N ARG A 46 -4.37 3.84 12.13
CA ARG A 46 -4.57 3.20 10.81
C ARG A 46 -5.10 4.17 9.75
N TYR A 47 -6.04 5.06 10.12
CA TYR A 47 -6.52 6.10 9.20
C TYR A 47 -5.39 7.05 8.80
N ALA A 48 -4.56 7.48 9.74
CA ALA A 48 -3.41 8.32 9.46
C ALA A 48 -2.45 7.65 8.47
N LEU A 49 -2.06 6.40 8.72
CA LEU A 49 -1.21 5.63 7.81
C LEU A 49 -1.83 5.51 6.41
N THR A 50 -3.14 5.25 6.33
CA THR A 50 -3.86 5.09 5.06
C THR A 50 -3.94 6.39 4.27
N MET A 51 -4.28 7.50 4.94
CA MET A 51 -4.47 8.82 4.30
C MET A 51 -3.14 9.49 3.92
N ALA A 52 -2.03 9.10 4.52
CA ALA A 52 -0.70 9.59 4.17
C ALA A 52 -0.13 8.96 2.88
N ILE A 53 -0.79 7.94 2.29
CA ILE A 53 -0.32 7.24 1.10
C ILE A 53 -0.88 7.88 -0.17
N ASN A 54 0.00 8.46 -0.99
CA ASN A 54 -0.32 8.86 -2.35
C ASN A 54 -0.22 7.65 -3.31
N ARG A 55 -1.32 6.91 -3.43
CA ARG A 55 -1.40 5.70 -4.26
C ARG A 55 -1.24 5.99 -5.74
N GLU A 56 -1.74 7.14 -6.19
CA GLU A 56 -1.60 7.60 -7.58
C GLU A 56 -0.11 7.70 -7.95
N ALA A 57 0.67 8.44 -7.16
CA ALA A 57 2.11 8.58 -7.40
C ALA A 57 2.85 7.23 -7.35
N ILE A 58 2.44 6.30 -6.49
CA ILE A 58 3.03 4.96 -6.45
C ILE A 58 2.75 4.21 -7.75
N ALA A 59 1.52 4.23 -8.25
CA ALA A 59 1.15 3.54 -9.49
C ALA A 59 1.83 4.17 -10.71
N THR A 60 1.79 5.51 -10.83
CA THR A 60 2.23 6.23 -12.04
C THR A 60 3.73 6.49 -12.11
N ASP A 61 4.37 6.76 -10.96
CA ASP A 61 5.75 7.25 -10.93
C ASP A 61 6.75 6.19 -10.44
N VAL A 62 6.26 5.21 -9.65
CA VAL A 62 7.12 4.16 -9.07
C VAL A 62 6.97 2.85 -9.84
N LEU A 63 5.75 2.31 -9.95
CA LEU A 63 5.49 1.03 -10.60
C LEU A 63 5.56 1.14 -12.13
N LYS A 64 4.87 2.09 -12.72
CA LYS A 64 4.84 2.36 -14.18
C LYS A 64 4.51 1.15 -15.05
N ASP A 65 3.83 0.17 -14.48
CA ASP A 65 3.55 -1.14 -15.09
C ASP A 65 2.08 -1.30 -15.50
N GLY A 66 1.29 -0.21 -15.45
CA GLY A 66 -0.14 -0.22 -15.69
C GLY A 66 -0.98 -0.53 -14.45
N SER A 67 -0.36 -0.68 -13.28
CA SER A 67 -1.09 -0.77 -12.00
C SER A 67 -1.94 0.48 -11.78
N ALA A 68 -3.13 0.30 -11.22
CA ALA A 68 -4.04 1.37 -10.86
C ALA A 68 -4.16 1.51 -9.34
N PRO A 69 -4.28 2.75 -8.82
CA PRO A 69 -4.56 2.95 -7.41
C PRO A 69 -5.94 2.38 -7.07
N THR A 70 -6.05 1.75 -5.89
CA THR A 70 -7.33 1.27 -5.40
C THR A 70 -7.56 1.68 -3.94
N TYR A 71 -8.82 1.82 -3.58
CA TYR A 71 -9.29 2.17 -2.24
C TYR A 71 -10.14 1.05 -1.64
N THR A 72 -10.16 -0.10 -2.28
CA THR A 72 -10.98 -1.25 -1.93
C THR A 72 -10.12 -2.51 -1.81
N ALA A 73 -10.66 -3.55 -1.15
CA ALA A 73 -10.00 -4.84 -1.03
C ALA A 73 -10.22 -5.75 -2.26
N VAL A 74 -10.97 -5.29 -3.26
CA VAL A 74 -11.22 -6.01 -4.51
C VAL A 74 -10.63 -5.20 -5.66
N PRO A 75 -9.80 -5.79 -6.53
CA PRO A 75 -9.29 -5.11 -7.71
C PRO A 75 -10.42 -4.64 -8.63
N MET A 76 -10.19 -3.55 -9.36
CA MET A 76 -11.05 -3.14 -10.46
C MET A 76 -11.15 -4.25 -11.53
N ASP A 77 -12.28 -4.35 -12.20
CA ASP A 77 -12.55 -5.34 -13.25
C ASP A 77 -12.41 -6.81 -12.82
N PHE A 78 -12.37 -7.09 -11.50
CA PHE A 78 -12.21 -8.45 -10.97
C PHE A 78 -13.52 -9.16 -10.71
N ALA A 79 -14.54 -8.44 -10.24
CA ALA A 79 -15.84 -9.01 -9.89
C ALA A 79 -16.97 -8.06 -10.23
N ALA A 80 -18.03 -8.60 -10.85
CA ALA A 80 -19.24 -7.85 -11.14
C ALA A 80 -20.23 -7.90 -9.97
N GLY A 81 -20.92 -6.78 -9.73
CA GLY A 81 -22.09 -6.71 -8.87
C GLY A 81 -23.31 -7.41 -9.47
N PRO A 82 -24.43 -7.55 -8.71
CA PRO A 82 -25.65 -8.19 -9.20
C PRO A 82 -26.31 -7.48 -10.39
N ASP A 83 -26.00 -6.21 -10.57
CA ASP A 83 -26.48 -5.35 -11.66
C ASP A 83 -25.53 -5.31 -12.87
N GLY A 84 -24.41 -6.04 -12.80
CA GLY A 84 -23.37 -6.08 -13.83
C GLY A 84 -22.35 -4.94 -13.74
N SER A 85 -22.46 -4.03 -12.78
CA SER A 85 -21.44 -3.01 -12.51
C SER A 85 -20.21 -3.62 -11.85
N ASP A 86 -19.05 -2.94 -11.95
CA ASP A 86 -17.84 -3.35 -11.22
C ASP A 86 -18.09 -3.28 -9.71
N PHE A 87 -17.77 -4.37 -9.02
CA PHE A 87 -17.95 -4.45 -7.57
C PHE A 87 -17.06 -3.42 -6.84
N ALA A 88 -15.85 -3.18 -7.32
CA ALA A 88 -14.92 -2.24 -6.70
C ALA A 88 -15.42 -0.78 -6.81
N GLU A 89 -16.04 -0.39 -7.91
CA GLU A 89 -16.62 0.95 -8.09
C GLU A 89 -17.73 1.26 -7.09
N ASN A 90 -18.44 0.25 -6.61
CA ASN A 90 -19.53 0.40 -5.64
C ASN A 90 -19.06 0.47 -4.17
N GLN A 91 -17.77 0.26 -3.91
CA GLN A 91 -17.21 0.25 -2.54
C GLN A 91 -16.83 1.67 -2.06
N THR A 92 -17.79 2.59 -2.04
CA THR A 92 -17.54 3.99 -1.65
C THR A 92 -17.57 4.22 -0.13
N ARG A 93 -17.96 3.21 0.67
CA ARG A 93 -18.20 3.35 2.12
C ARG A 93 -17.00 3.93 2.91
N TYR A 94 -15.80 3.65 2.47
CA TYR A 94 -14.56 4.07 3.13
C TYR A 94 -13.75 5.08 2.32
N ALA A 95 -14.32 5.64 1.25
CA ALA A 95 -13.63 6.59 0.38
C ALA A 95 -13.05 7.79 1.16
N ASP A 96 -13.80 8.31 2.13
CA ASP A 96 -13.38 9.47 2.93
C ASP A 96 -12.15 9.21 3.80
N VAL A 97 -11.95 7.97 4.27
CA VAL A 97 -10.82 7.57 5.13
C VAL A 97 -9.72 6.83 4.39
N CYS A 98 -9.95 6.47 3.14
CA CYS A 98 -8.95 5.82 2.28
C CYS A 98 -8.31 6.78 1.28
N SER A 99 -8.89 7.96 1.04
CA SER A 99 -8.35 8.96 0.11
C SER A 99 -7.06 9.59 0.66
N TYR A 100 -6.18 10.01 -0.26
CA TYR A 100 -4.95 10.72 0.11
C TYR A 100 -5.29 12.13 0.63
N ASP A 101 -4.97 12.40 1.90
CA ASP A 101 -5.17 13.69 2.55
C ASP A 101 -4.17 13.84 3.71
N THR A 102 -3.07 14.52 3.46
CA THR A 102 -1.99 14.67 4.45
C THR A 102 -2.40 15.50 5.67
N ALA A 103 -3.31 16.47 5.49
CA ALA A 103 -3.78 17.30 6.61
C ALA A 103 -4.60 16.46 7.59
N LYS A 104 -5.57 15.70 7.08
CA LYS A 104 -6.35 14.75 7.90
C LYS A 104 -5.49 13.63 8.46
N ALA A 105 -4.51 13.14 7.71
CA ALA A 105 -3.57 12.13 8.21
C ALA A 105 -2.86 12.63 9.48
N VAL A 106 -2.38 13.87 9.50
CA VAL A 106 -1.75 14.47 10.68
C VAL A 106 -2.73 14.61 11.85
N GLU A 107 -3.97 15.03 11.58
CA GLU A 107 -5.01 15.14 12.63
C GLU A 107 -5.30 13.78 13.28
N TYR A 108 -5.54 12.75 12.48
CA TYR A 108 -5.74 11.39 12.98
C TYR A 108 -4.51 10.84 13.70
N TRP A 109 -3.31 11.10 13.18
CA TRP A 109 -2.07 10.68 13.81
C TRP A 109 -1.91 11.24 15.22
N GLN A 110 -2.08 12.56 15.36
CA GLN A 110 -2.00 13.24 16.65
C GLN A 110 -3.07 12.76 17.64
N ALA A 111 -4.30 12.54 17.14
CA ALA A 111 -5.38 11.98 17.96
C ALA A 111 -5.05 10.57 18.46
N GLY A 112 -4.54 9.71 17.58
CA GLY A 112 -4.13 8.35 17.91
C GLY A 112 -2.98 8.30 18.92
N LEU A 113 -1.93 9.07 18.72
CA LEU A 113 -0.81 9.17 19.66
C LEU A 113 -1.28 9.65 21.06
N LYS A 114 -2.15 10.64 21.09
CA LYS A 114 -2.73 11.16 22.32
C LYS A 114 -3.58 10.10 23.07
N GLU A 115 -4.42 9.37 22.35
CA GLU A 115 -5.23 8.28 22.91
C GLU A 115 -4.36 7.16 23.49
N LEU A 116 -3.24 6.88 22.87
CA LEU A 116 -2.27 5.88 23.30
C LEU A 116 -1.33 6.38 24.41
N GLY A 117 -1.27 7.69 24.65
CA GLY A 117 -0.33 8.30 25.61
C GLY A 117 1.13 8.22 25.21
N ILE A 118 1.40 8.17 23.90
CA ILE A 118 2.76 8.15 23.32
C ILE A 118 3.00 9.36 22.44
N THR A 119 4.27 9.67 22.14
CA THR A 119 4.67 10.81 21.28
C THR A 119 5.36 10.38 19.99
N GLU A 120 5.78 9.12 19.94
CA GLU A 120 6.49 8.53 18.81
C GLU A 120 6.09 7.07 18.65
N LEU A 121 6.25 6.54 17.44
CA LEU A 121 6.01 5.14 17.11
C LEU A 121 7.07 4.68 16.11
N THR A 122 7.67 3.53 16.37
CA THR A 122 8.57 2.86 15.42
C THR A 122 7.91 1.60 14.92
N LEU A 123 7.94 1.38 13.60
CA LEU A 123 7.37 0.21 12.94
C LEU A 123 8.40 -0.42 12.03
N ASP A 124 8.45 -1.75 11.99
CA ASP A 124 9.22 -2.50 11.01
C ASP A 124 8.30 -3.00 9.88
N MET A 125 8.68 -2.73 8.64
CA MET A 125 7.97 -3.23 7.46
C MET A 125 8.80 -4.30 6.77
N LYS A 126 8.25 -5.51 6.68
CA LYS A 126 8.86 -6.61 5.94
C LYS A 126 8.58 -6.49 4.45
N VAL A 127 9.63 -6.60 3.66
CA VAL A 127 9.60 -6.31 2.23
C VAL A 127 10.24 -7.45 1.44
N ASP A 128 9.63 -7.84 0.32
CA ASP A 128 10.26 -8.78 -0.62
C ASP A 128 11.57 -8.20 -1.18
N ALA A 129 12.56 -9.06 -1.40
CA ALA A 129 13.86 -8.67 -1.95
C ALA A 129 13.83 -8.28 -3.45
N ASP A 130 12.66 -8.35 -4.10
CA ASP A 130 12.47 -7.91 -5.48
C ASP A 130 12.49 -6.37 -5.58
N ASP A 131 12.91 -5.83 -6.74
CA ASP A 131 13.09 -4.39 -6.94
C ASP A 131 11.82 -3.57 -6.72
N ALA A 132 10.69 -3.98 -7.31
CA ALA A 132 9.46 -3.22 -7.25
C ALA A 132 8.90 -3.11 -5.81
N PRO A 133 8.81 -4.19 -5.00
CA PRO A 133 8.44 -4.08 -3.59
C PRO A 133 9.36 -3.17 -2.78
N GLN A 134 10.68 -3.23 -3.02
CA GLN A 134 11.62 -2.37 -2.31
C GLN A 134 11.42 -0.89 -2.66
N LYS A 135 11.24 -0.55 -3.95
CA LYS A 135 10.94 0.83 -4.38
C LYS A 135 9.66 1.36 -3.76
N VAL A 136 8.58 0.56 -3.77
CA VAL A 136 7.30 0.93 -3.15
C VAL A 136 7.47 1.14 -1.65
N ALA A 137 8.15 0.23 -0.95
CA ALA A 137 8.38 0.34 0.49
C ALA A 137 9.18 1.59 0.87
N GLN A 138 10.21 1.96 0.10
CA GLN A 138 10.97 3.19 0.30
C GLN A 138 10.08 4.43 0.17
N VAL A 139 9.22 4.47 -0.85
CA VAL A 139 8.29 5.59 -1.05
C VAL A 139 7.23 5.65 0.05
N LEU A 140 6.68 4.51 0.49
CA LEU A 140 5.76 4.45 1.64
C LEU A 140 6.42 5.00 2.90
N LYS A 141 7.63 4.54 3.21
CA LYS A 141 8.42 5.04 4.34
C LYS A 141 8.59 6.55 4.27
N GLU A 142 9.03 7.09 3.12
CA GLU A 142 9.22 8.53 2.92
C GLU A 142 7.93 9.32 3.10
N GLN A 143 6.82 8.88 2.49
CA GLN A 143 5.52 9.53 2.63
C GLN A 143 5.05 9.56 4.08
N TRP A 144 5.18 8.47 4.80
CA TRP A 144 4.79 8.35 6.20
C TRP A 144 5.65 9.20 7.13
N GLU A 145 6.98 9.07 7.06
CA GLU A 145 7.90 9.81 7.93
C GLU A 145 7.86 11.32 7.68
N THR A 146 7.61 11.74 6.43
CA THR A 146 7.45 13.15 6.08
C THR A 146 6.13 13.72 6.58
N THR A 147 5.05 12.92 6.55
CA THR A 147 3.69 13.38 6.87
C THR A 147 3.37 13.24 8.36
N LEU A 148 3.83 12.18 9.02
CA LEU A 148 3.43 11.78 10.38
C LEU A 148 4.55 12.02 11.39
N PRO A 149 4.54 13.16 12.12
CA PRO A 149 5.61 13.51 13.05
C PRO A 149 5.79 12.48 14.16
N GLY A 150 7.03 12.02 14.39
CA GLY A 150 7.36 11.02 15.41
C GLY A 150 7.15 9.57 14.94
N LEU A 151 6.79 9.33 13.68
CA LEU A 151 6.85 8.01 13.08
C LEU A 151 8.25 7.73 12.53
N THR A 152 8.75 6.53 12.83
CA THR A 152 9.96 5.97 12.21
C THR A 152 9.63 4.61 11.64
N VAL A 153 9.98 4.36 10.37
CA VAL A 153 9.76 3.08 9.71
C VAL A 153 11.10 2.45 9.35
N THR A 154 11.34 1.24 9.80
CA THR A 154 12.46 0.42 9.34
C THR A 154 11.99 -0.53 8.24
N LEU A 155 12.88 -0.89 7.32
CA LEU A 155 12.59 -1.84 6.25
C LEU A 155 13.45 -3.08 6.41
N THR A 156 12.81 -4.22 6.68
CA THR A 156 13.45 -5.52 6.72
C THR A 156 13.25 -6.23 5.39
N VAL A 157 14.30 -6.24 4.57
CA VAL A 157 14.28 -6.86 3.24
C VAL A 157 14.67 -8.33 3.35
N GLU A 158 13.82 -9.21 2.86
CA GLU A 158 14.03 -10.65 2.93
C GLU A 158 13.50 -11.37 1.69
N PRO A 159 13.98 -12.61 1.42
CA PRO A 159 13.44 -13.40 0.33
C PRO A 159 11.93 -13.62 0.49
N LYS A 160 11.18 -13.53 -0.60
CA LYS A 160 9.71 -13.67 -0.63
C LYS A 160 9.21 -14.90 0.15
N LYS A 161 9.91 -16.03 0.05
CA LYS A 161 9.53 -17.25 0.78
C LYS A 161 9.60 -17.05 2.30
N GLN A 162 10.61 -16.33 2.80
CA GLN A 162 10.77 -16.04 4.23
C GLN A 162 9.70 -15.06 4.68
N ARG A 163 9.47 -13.97 3.93
CA ARG A 163 8.44 -13.00 4.25
C ARG A 163 7.04 -13.63 4.33
N VAL A 164 6.71 -14.53 3.40
CA VAL A 164 5.44 -15.26 3.42
C VAL A 164 5.33 -16.16 4.65
N GLN A 165 6.44 -16.84 5.04
CA GLN A 165 6.46 -17.64 6.25
C GLN A 165 6.26 -16.78 7.50
N ASP A 166 6.97 -15.66 7.60
CA ASP A 166 6.85 -14.73 8.73
C ASP A 166 5.43 -14.16 8.84
N LEU A 167 4.80 -13.85 7.70
CA LEU A 167 3.40 -13.43 7.68
C LEU A 167 2.45 -14.50 8.23
N GLN A 168 2.68 -15.78 7.87
CA GLN A 168 1.88 -16.91 8.36
C GLN A 168 2.09 -17.17 9.86
N ASP A 169 3.31 -16.96 10.33
CA ASP A 169 3.70 -17.19 11.73
C ASP A 169 3.38 -15.96 12.63
N GLY A 170 2.93 -14.85 12.06
CA GLY A 170 2.67 -13.59 12.79
C GLY A 170 3.94 -12.82 13.17
N ASN A 171 5.08 -13.14 12.58
CA ASN A 171 6.38 -12.52 12.86
C ASN A 171 6.62 -11.27 12.02
N PHE A 172 5.70 -10.32 12.02
CA PHE A 172 5.78 -9.05 11.29
C PHE A 172 5.03 -7.95 12.04
N GLU A 173 5.28 -6.69 11.69
CA GLU A 173 4.54 -5.53 12.19
C GLU A 173 3.72 -4.86 11.07
N LEU A 174 4.34 -4.69 9.88
CA LEU A 174 3.72 -4.23 8.63
C LEU A 174 4.14 -5.10 7.46
#